data_5287acf1fb0c1c807268df5c36e97876
#
_entry.id   5287acf1fb0c1c807268df5c36e97876
#
_cell.length_a   1.000
_cell.length_b   1.000
_cell.length_c   1.000
_cell.angle_alpha   90.00
_cell.angle_beta   90.00
_cell.angle_gamma   90.00
#
_symmetry.space_group_name_H-M   'P 1'
#
loop_
_entity.id
_entity.type
_entity.pdbx_description
1 polymer ?
#
loop_
_entity_poly.entity_id
_entity_poly.type
_entity_poly.pdbx_seq_one_letter_code
_entity_poly.pdbx_strand_id
1 'polypeptide(L)'
;MKTTVLLSISRLTLFFVTGIVFTQSKPLKDHVLFYSSFDGKSSADIAMGDAMIYTAKNYKETANAEIGLKDPNVVLAKGKGLTGDAIHFKEAKTSAVFYKAYKNVGYSKESWSGTISFWLRLDPNKDLAPSYCDPICVTDSQWNDAGLWVDFTDHNPRRFRLGAMGDIAVWDPNNDSDETDWNKRTVMVNPSPFQSKTWTHVAIVFSNVNTETKSTFKLYLNGSFMGVVKDVNDPFTWEYEKAKIMLGLGYIGLMDELAIFNKPLDSSEVRAIFELKKGIKNWFQ
;
A
#
# COMPACT_ATOMS: atom_id res chain seq x y z
N MET A 1 -63.76 -62.30 23.01
CA MET A 1 -63.48 -60.85 23.11
C MET A 1 -62.00 -60.68 23.03
N LYS A 2 -61.51 -60.13 21.91
CA LYS A 2 -60.07 -59.77 21.71
C LYS A 2 -59.91 -58.22 21.77
N THR A 3 -59.25 -57.76 22.79
CA THR A 3 -59.01 -56.31 22.98
C THR A 3 -57.74 -55.91 22.23
N THR A 4 -57.89 -55.06 21.23
CA THR A 4 -56.82 -54.54 20.47
C THR A 4 -56.33 -53.21 21.10
N VAL A 5 -55.08 -53.17 21.58
CA VAL A 5 -54.44 -51.96 22.12
C VAL A 5 -53.72 -51.20 20.92
N LEU A 6 -54.15 -49.98 20.60
CA LEU A 6 -53.50 -49.10 19.68
C LEU A 6 -52.40 -48.31 20.40
N LEU A 7 -51.15 -48.56 20.04
CA LEU A 7 -50.04 -47.71 20.46
C LEU A 7 -49.90 -46.49 19.50
N SER A 8 -50.10 -45.31 20.05
CA SER A 8 -49.82 -44.02 19.35
C SER A 8 -48.38 -43.69 19.50
N ILE A 9 -47.60 -43.64 18.35
CA ILE A 9 -46.22 -43.19 18.30
C ILE A 9 -46.22 -41.70 17.97
N SER A 10 -45.96 -40.87 18.99
CA SER A 10 -45.70 -39.42 18.80
C SER A 10 -44.31 -39.21 18.21
N ARG A 11 -44.24 -38.69 17.00
CA ARG A 11 -42.97 -38.24 16.38
C ARG A 11 -42.62 -36.86 16.90
N LEU A 12 -41.58 -36.78 17.73
CA LEU A 12 -40.98 -35.52 18.17
C LEU A 12 -40.04 -35.01 17.05
N THR A 13 -40.46 -33.98 16.33
CA THR A 13 -39.61 -33.34 15.30
C THR A 13 -38.74 -32.29 15.98
N LEU A 14 -37.43 -32.59 16.09
CA LEU A 14 -36.43 -31.66 16.62
C LEU A 14 -36.03 -30.66 15.54
N PHE A 15 -36.45 -29.41 15.67
CA PHE A 15 -35.96 -28.30 14.81
C PHE A 15 -34.61 -27.84 15.30
N PHE A 16 -33.55 -28.16 14.55
CA PHE A 16 -32.25 -27.48 14.71
C PHE A 16 -32.32 -26.09 14.10
N VAL A 17 -32.43 -25.06 14.92
CA VAL A 17 -32.20 -23.68 14.52
C VAL A 17 -30.69 -23.46 14.49
N THR A 18 -30.07 -23.57 13.33
CA THR A 18 -28.70 -23.14 13.13
C THR A 18 -28.65 -21.60 13.16
N GLY A 19 -28.29 -21.05 14.31
CA GLY A 19 -28.03 -19.62 14.44
C GLY A 19 -26.83 -19.24 13.58
N ILE A 20 -27.07 -18.46 12.51
CA ILE A 20 -26.01 -17.82 11.75
C ILE A 20 -25.44 -16.73 12.66
N VAL A 21 -24.25 -16.96 13.22
CA VAL A 21 -23.50 -15.94 13.95
C VAL A 21 -22.93 -14.98 12.90
N PHE A 22 -23.56 -13.84 12.70
CA PHE A 22 -22.98 -12.73 11.97
C PHE A 22 -21.84 -12.16 12.83
N THR A 23 -20.59 -12.53 12.54
CA THR A 23 -19.44 -11.80 13.05
C THR A 23 -19.46 -10.43 12.39
N GLN A 24 -19.80 -9.39 13.15
CA GLN A 24 -19.74 -8.02 12.70
C GLN A 24 -18.27 -7.68 12.42
N SER A 25 -17.91 -7.46 11.15
CA SER A 25 -16.56 -7.05 10.78
C SER A 25 -16.24 -5.71 11.44
N LYS A 26 -15.01 -5.57 11.94
CA LYS A 26 -14.55 -4.28 12.49
C LYS A 26 -14.65 -3.19 11.43
N PRO A 27 -15.03 -1.95 11.81
CA PRO A 27 -14.99 -0.82 10.89
C PRO A 27 -13.60 -0.62 10.27
N LEU A 28 -13.51 -0.18 9.03
CA LEU A 28 -12.22 0.01 8.32
C LEU A 28 -11.25 0.91 9.09
N LYS A 29 -11.75 1.93 9.78
CA LYS A 29 -10.92 2.82 10.61
C LYS A 29 -10.09 2.10 11.68
N ASP A 30 -10.59 0.99 12.21
CA ASP A 30 -9.91 0.20 13.26
C ASP A 30 -8.75 -0.63 12.70
N HIS A 31 -8.61 -0.68 11.38
CA HIS A 31 -7.52 -1.35 10.67
C HIS A 31 -6.40 -0.40 10.25
N VAL A 32 -6.53 0.90 10.48
CA VAL A 32 -5.51 1.90 10.11
C VAL A 32 -4.36 1.83 11.10
N LEU A 33 -3.15 1.54 10.59
CA LEU A 33 -1.91 1.56 11.34
C LEU A 33 -1.17 2.89 11.21
N PHE A 34 -1.29 3.50 10.04
CA PHE A 34 -0.62 4.75 9.71
C PHE A 34 -1.50 5.59 8.79
N TYR A 35 -1.54 6.91 9.04
CA TYR A 35 -2.22 7.85 8.17
C TYR A 35 -1.56 9.22 8.22
N SER A 36 -1.31 9.80 7.06
CA SER A 36 -0.83 11.17 6.87
C SER A 36 -1.72 11.89 5.87
N SER A 37 -2.45 12.89 6.34
CA SER A 37 -3.25 13.78 5.50
C SER A 37 -2.43 14.90 4.88
N PHE A 38 -1.19 15.11 5.35
CA PHE A 38 -0.34 16.26 5.02
C PHE A 38 -0.97 17.64 5.28
N ASP A 39 -2.08 17.70 6.02
CA ASP A 39 -2.80 18.94 6.33
C ASP A 39 -2.08 19.74 7.42
N GLY A 40 -1.35 20.79 7.00
CA GLY A 40 -0.65 21.71 7.89
C GLY A 40 0.56 21.16 8.61
N LYS A 41 0.87 19.86 8.48
CA LYS A 41 2.02 19.18 9.08
C LYS A 41 2.51 18.03 8.22
N SER A 42 3.80 17.72 8.33
CA SER A 42 4.40 16.57 7.65
C SER A 42 4.50 15.31 8.53
N SER A 43 4.22 15.42 9.83
CA SER A 43 4.07 14.24 10.70
C SER A 43 2.73 13.55 10.43
N ALA A 44 2.70 12.23 10.55
CA ALA A 44 1.47 11.46 10.41
C ALA A 44 0.40 11.87 11.45
N ASP A 45 -0.87 11.76 11.08
CA ASP A 45 -2.03 11.99 11.94
C ASP A 45 -2.26 10.80 12.87
N ILE A 46 -2.01 9.59 12.35
CA ILE A 46 -2.06 8.32 13.08
C ILE A 46 -0.78 7.56 12.78
N ALA A 47 -0.16 6.99 13.79
CA ALA A 47 0.98 6.10 13.67
C ALA A 47 1.01 5.13 14.85
N MET A 48 1.13 3.84 14.58
CA MET A 48 1.37 2.83 15.62
C MET A 48 2.84 2.80 16.06
N GLY A 49 3.72 3.33 15.22
CA GLY A 49 5.14 3.54 15.48
C GLY A 49 5.49 5.03 15.50
N ASP A 50 6.60 5.38 14.85
CA ASP A 50 7.07 6.76 14.73
C ASP A 50 6.24 7.53 13.70
N ALA A 51 5.68 8.67 14.11
CA ALA A 51 4.85 9.52 13.24
C ALA A 51 5.68 10.54 12.42
N MET A 52 6.98 10.70 12.72
CA MET A 52 7.79 11.76 12.13
C MET A 52 8.22 11.41 10.71
N ILE A 53 8.17 12.41 9.82
CA ILE A 53 8.83 12.32 8.52
C ILE A 53 10.30 12.67 8.67
N TYR A 54 11.15 12.05 7.87
CA TYR A 54 12.60 12.22 7.88
C TYR A 54 13.10 12.61 6.50
N THR A 55 14.18 13.34 6.45
CA THR A 55 14.94 13.65 5.23
C THR A 55 16.38 13.25 5.41
N ALA A 56 16.90 12.38 4.54
CA ALA A 56 18.32 12.06 4.45
C ALA A 56 18.93 12.71 3.20
N LYS A 57 20.23 12.91 3.20
CA LYS A 57 20.97 13.49 2.06
C LYS A 57 20.73 12.69 0.77
N ASN A 58 20.70 11.37 0.88
CA ASN A 58 20.40 10.47 -0.22
C ASN A 58 19.89 9.13 0.32
N TYR A 59 19.52 8.24 -0.59
CA TYR A 59 18.97 6.91 -0.29
C TYR A 59 19.91 6.03 0.55
N LYS A 60 21.23 6.17 0.41
CA LYS A 60 22.22 5.34 1.13
C LYS A 60 22.52 5.85 2.54
N GLU A 61 22.24 7.11 2.83
CA GLU A 61 22.60 7.79 4.08
C GLU A 61 21.41 7.94 5.05
N THR A 62 20.39 7.09 4.94
CA THR A 62 19.17 7.20 5.76
C THR A 62 19.39 7.03 7.27
N ALA A 63 20.51 6.46 7.70
CA ALA A 63 20.89 6.39 9.12
C ALA A 63 21.14 7.77 9.74
N ASN A 64 21.54 8.76 8.92
CA ASN A 64 21.85 10.13 9.34
C ASN A 64 20.71 11.11 8.99
N ALA A 65 19.48 10.63 8.87
CA ALA A 65 18.34 11.45 8.48
C ALA A 65 17.95 12.44 9.58
N GLU A 66 17.53 13.63 9.16
CA GLU A 66 16.99 14.68 10.04
C GLU A 66 15.45 14.63 10.05
N ILE A 67 14.86 14.98 11.19
CA ILE A 67 13.39 15.06 11.32
C ILE A 67 12.86 16.25 10.50
N GLY A 68 11.76 16.01 9.78
CA GLY A 68 11.04 17.00 8.98
C GLY A 68 11.46 17.03 7.51
N LEU A 69 10.80 17.89 6.74
CA LEU A 69 11.12 18.15 5.34
C LEU A 69 12.30 19.13 5.28
N LYS A 70 13.47 18.65 4.92
CA LYS A 70 14.72 19.44 4.84
C LYS A 70 15.14 19.76 3.41
N ASP A 71 14.54 19.08 2.42
CA ASP A 71 14.76 19.36 1.01
C ASP A 71 13.85 20.52 0.56
N PRO A 72 14.36 21.65 0.04
CA PRO A 72 13.54 22.78 -0.41
C PRO A 72 12.61 22.45 -1.57
N ASN A 73 12.87 21.33 -2.26
CA ASN A 73 12.04 20.82 -3.34
C ASN A 73 10.93 19.88 -2.86
N VAL A 74 10.84 19.64 -1.54
CA VAL A 74 9.74 18.87 -0.93
C VAL A 74 9.03 19.70 0.12
N VAL A 75 7.82 20.12 -0.17
CA VAL A 75 7.07 21.05 0.69
C VAL A 75 5.63 20.61 0.91
N LEU A 76 5.00 21.13 1.96
CA LEU A 76 3.55 21.10 2.07
C LEU A 76 2.95 22.17 1.17
N ALA A 77 2.19 21.77 0.17
CA ALA A 77 1.52 22.64 -0.78
C ALA A 77 0.12 23.00 -0.28
N LYS A 78 -0.01 24.20 0.32
CA LYS A 78 -1.24 24.67 0.95
C LYS A 78 -2.41 24.74 -0.03
N GLY A 79 -3.53 24.11 0.34
CA GLY A 79 -4.76 24.08 -0.46
C GLY A 79 -4.63 23.32 -1.79
N LYS A 80 -3.62 22.43 -1.94
CA LYS A 80 -3.38 21.66 -3.15
C LYS A 80 -3.72 20.17 -3.00
N GLY A 81 -4.17 19.74 -1.82
CA GLY A 81 -4.56 18.38 -1.52
C GLY A 81 -5.83 17.91 -2.25
N LEU A 82 -6.15 16.66 -2.06
CA LEU A 82 -7.47 16.10 -2.36
C LEU A 82 -8.53 16.88 -1.53
N THR A 83 -8.17 17.05 -0.25
CA THR A 83 -8.77 18.05 0.65
C THR A 83 -7.64 18.71 1.44
N GLY A 84 -7.68 20.01 1.68
CA GLY A 84 -6.64 20.69 2.44
C GLY A 84 -5.29 20.78 1.71
N ASP A 85 -4.21 20.36 2.35
CA ASP A 85 -2.85 20.46 1.84
C ASP A 85 -2.39 19.12 1.24
N ALA A 86 -1.24 19.10 0.56
CA ALA A 86 -0.60 17.89 0.05
C ALA A 86 0.92 17.99 0.17
N ILE A 87 1.63 16.89 0.19
CA ILE A 87 3.08 16.91 -0.02
C ILE A 87 3.37 17.07 -1.51
N HIS A 88 4.26 18.00 -1.84
CA HIS A 88 4.65 18.33 -3.22
C HIS A 88 6.14 18.11 -3.43
N PHE A 89 6.46 17.21 -4.33
CA PHE A 89 7.79 16.96 -4.86
C PHE A 89 7.92 17.81 -6.13
N LYS A 90 8.70 18.91 -6.08
CA LYS A 90 8.76 19.91 -7.17
C LYS A 90 9.73 19.54 -8.28
N GLU A 91 10.76 18.79 -7.94
CA GLU A 91 11.84 18.42 -8.87
C GLU A 91 12.33 17.01 -8.56
N ALA A 92 12.94 16.36 -9.56
CA ALA A 92 13.69 15.13 -9.33
C ALA A 92 14.87 15.44 -8.38
N LYS A 93 14.91 14.76 -7.25
CA LYS A 93 15.85 15.03 -6.18
C LYS A 93 16.67 13.80 -5.80
N THR A 94 17.82 14.02 -5.21
CA THR A 94 18.66 12.95 -4.67
C THR A 94 18.41 12.68 -3.19
N SER A 95 17.79 13.61 -2.46
CA SER A 95 17.41 13.40 -1.06
C SER A 95 16.38 12.30 -0.91
N ALA A 96 16.45 11.56 0.20
CA ALA A 96 15.47 10.56 0.56
C ALA A 96 14.52 11.10 1.62
N VAL A 97 13.22 11.11 1.35
CA VAL A 97 12.17 11.48 2.28
C VAL A 97 11.38 10.23 2.65
N PHE A 98 11.18 9.99 3.95
CA PHE A 98 10.56 8.75 4.40
C PHE A 98 9.92 8.86 5.79
N TYR A 99 9.03 7.91 6.09
CA TYR A 99 8.63 7.53 7.43
C TYR A 99 9.29 6.20 7.81
N LYS A 100 9.50 5.96 9.12
CA LYS A 100 9.90 4.63 9.59
C LYS A 100 8.75 3.66 9.44
N ALA A 101 9.04 2.47 8.89
CA ALA A 101 8.02 1.43 8.69
C ALA A 101 7.72 0.65 9.97
N TYR A 102 8.65 0.61 10.93
CA TYR A 102 8.51 -0.14 12.18
C TYR A 102 7.21 0.20 12.91
N LYS A 103 6.37 -0.82 13.16
CA LYS A 103 4.99 -0.78 13.67
C LYS A 103 3.97 -0.08 12.76
N ASN A 104 4.38 0.72 11.79
CA ASN A 104 3.49 1.48 10.91
C ASN A 104 2.95 0.66 9.71
N VAL A 105 3.59 -0.46 9.36
CA VAL A 105 3.16 -1.29 8.22
C VAL A 105 2.69 -2.68 8.61
N GLY A 106 2.70 -3.02 9.91
CA GLY A 106 2.21 -4.30 10.41
C GLY A 106 3.00 -5.52 9.94
N TYR A 107 4.27 -5.35 9.56
CA TYR A 107 5.11 -6.42 9.08
C TYR A 107 5.34 -7.50 10.14
N SER A 108 5.33 -8.76 9.69
CA SER A 108 5.72 -9.94 10.47
C SER A 108 6.55 -10.88 9.59
N LYS A 109 7.54 -11.53 10.18
CA LYS A 109 8.35 -12.56 9.51
C LYS A 109 7.58 -13.83 9.20
N GLU A 110 6.46 -14.06 9.87
CA GLU A 110 5.67 -15.29 9.76
C GLU A 110 4.42 -15.11 8.90
N SER A 111 3.82 -13.90 8.94
CA SER A 111 2.59 -13.61 8.19
C SER A 111 2.39 -12.11 8.07
N TRP A 112 2.41 -11.61 6.84
CA TRP A 112 2.19 -10.20 6.58
C TRP A 112 1.11 -9.99 5.52
N SER A 113 0.11 -9.20 5.86
CA SER A 113 -0.98 -8.81 4.96
C SER A 113 -1.39 -7.39 5.26
N GLY A 114 -1.83 -6.66 4.25
CA GLY A 114 -2.22 -5.27 4.45
C GLY A 114 -2.64 -4.56 3.19
N THR A 115 -2.82 -3.25 3.33
CA THR A 115 -3.14 -2.35 2.22
C THR A 115 -2.40 -1.03 2.41
N ILE A 116 -1.79 -0.52 1.34
CA ILE A 116 -1.24 0.82 1.24
C ILE A 116 -2.12 1.59 0.27
N SER A 117 -2.64 2.75 0.69
CA SER A 117 -3.57 3.58 -0.07
C SER A 117 -3.10 5.03 -0.06
N PHE A 118 -3.11 5.71 -1.20
CA PHE A 118 -2.71 7.11 -1.34
C PHE A 118 -3.24 7.71 -2.64
N TRP A 119 -3.10 9.02 -2.78
CA TRP A 119 -3.52 9.74 -3.98
C TRP A 119 -2.34 10.45 -4.62
N LEU A 120 -2.31 10.45 -5.95
CA LEU A 120 -1.29 11.12 -6.76
C LEU A 120 -1.93 12.08 -7.76
N ARG A 121 -1.23 13.21 -8.03
CA ARG A 121 -1.64 14.17 -9.07
C ARG A 121 -0.41 14.68 -9.82
N LEU A 122 -0.30 14.29 -11.10
CA LEU A 122 0.75 14.69 -12.04
C LEU A 122 0.31 14.35 -13.47
N ASP A 123 1.01 14.91 -14.46
CA ASP A 123 1.05 14.38 -15.83
C ASP A 123 2.41 13.67 -16.02
N PRO A 124 2.44 12.33 -15.97
CA PRO A 124 3.71 11.60 -15.91
C PRO A 124 4.57 11.80 -17.16
N ASN A 125 3.95 12.08 -18.33
CA ASN A 125 4.70 12.31 -19.57
C ASN A 125 5.33 13.69 -19.69
N LYS A 126 4.89 14.65 -18.86
CA LYS A 126 5.39 16.04 -18.86
C LYS A 126 6.21 16.36 -17.63
N ASP A 127 5.79 15.85 -16.47
CA ASP A 127 6.32 16.31 -15.20
C ASP A 127 7.56 15.50 -14.77
N LEU A 128 7.67 14.21 -15.18
CA LEU A 128 8.74 13.33 -14.74
C LEU A 128 10.00 13.45 -15.60
N ALA A 129 11.17 13.49 -14.95
CA ALA A 129 12.46 13.41 -15.61
C ALA A 129 12.71 11.99 -16.19
N PRO A 130 13.57 11.86 -17.24
CA PRO A 130 13.91 10.55 -17.83
C PRO A 130 14.63 9.63 -16.83
N SER A 131 13.87 8.86 -16.09
CA SER A 131 14.30 7.83 -15.13
C SER A 131 13.08 7.08 -14.61
N TYR A 132 13.25 5.93 -13.96
CA TYR A 132 12.21 5.35 -13.10
C TYR A 132 11.92 6.31 -11.95
N CYS A 133 10.66 6.43 -11.56
CA CYS A 133 10.21 7.39 -10.57
C CYS A 133 9.22 6.71 -9.62
N ASP A 134 9.62 6.50 -8.36
CA ASP A 134 8.82 5.79 -7.38
C ASP A 134 8.09 6.77 -6.46
N PRO A 135 6.77 6.93 -6.57
CA PRO A 135 6.00 7.67 -5.58
C PRO A 135 6.15 7.10 -4.17
N ILE A 136 6.17 5.77 -4.06
CA ILE A 136 6.37 5.06 -2.79
C ILE A 136 7.16 3.76 -3.00
N CYS A 137 8.08 3.49 -2.06
CA CYS A 137 8.79 2.23 -1.94
C CYS A 137 8.91 1.86 -0.47
N VAL A 138 8.49 0.67 -0.09
CA VAL A 138 8.61 0.14 1.28
C VAL A 138 9.64 -0.97 1.28
N THR A 139 10.74 -0.76 1.99
CA THR A 139 11.86 -1.70 2.07
C THR A 139 12.75 -1.35 3.28
N ASP A 140 13.56 -2.28 3.75
CA ASP A 140 14.63 -2.02 4.71
C ASP A 140 15.98 -1.75 4.04
N SER A 141 16.12 -2.17 2.78
CA SER A 141 17.37 -2.16 2.01
C SER A 141 17.21 -1.39 0.70
N GLN A 142 16.77 -2.00 -0.36
CA GLN A 142 16.64 -1.42 -1.70
C GLN A 142 15.42 -1.97 -2.45
N TRP A 143 15.06 -1.34 -3.56
CA TRP A 143 13.82 -1.59 -4.30
C TRP A 143 13.67 -3.03 -4.83
N ASN A 144 14.78 -3.73 -5.13
CA ASN A 144 14.79 -5.10 -5.63
C ASN A 144 15.13 -6.14 -4.55
N ASP A 145 15.22 -5.73 -3.28
CA ASP A 145 15.52 -6.60 -2.15
C ASP A 145 14.45 -6.39 -1.07
N ALA A 146 13.55 -7.34 -0.96
CA ALA A 146 12.35 -7.25 -0.12
C ALA A 146 11.62 -5.90 -0.29
N GLY A 147 11.44 -5.47 -1.54
CA GLY A 147 10.87 -4.16 -1.88
C GLY A 147 9.43 -4.27 -2.39
N LEU A 148 8.52 -3.48 -1.79
CA LEU A 148 7.15 -3.28 -2.27
C LEU A 148 6.98 -1.84 -2.71
N TRP A 149 6.75 -1.62 -4.00
CA TRP A 149 6.75 -0.27 -4.58
C TRP A 149 5.76 -0.09 -5.73
N VAL A 150 5.50 1.16 -6.08
CA VAL A 150 4.95 1.54 -7.38
C VAL A 150 5.85 2.57 -8.04
N ASP A 151 5.96 2.49 -9.36
CA ASP A 151 6.76 3.43 -10.15
C ASP A 151 6.11 3.83 -11.46
N PHE A 152 6.70 4.86 -12.07
CA PHE A 152 6.52 5.19 -13.48
C PHE A 152 7.77 4.76 -14.25
N THR A 153 7.59 4.15 -15.43
CA THR A 153 8.70 3.75 -16.30
C THR A 153 9.55 4.96 -16.72
N ASP A 154 10.76 4.72 -17.16
CA ASP A 154 11.85 5.70 -17.38
C ASP A 154 11.67 6.61 -18.60
N HIS A 155 10.77 6.26 -19.55
CA HIS A 155 10.56 7.03 -20.79
C HIS A 155 9.09 7.07 -21.20
N ASN A 156 8.73 8.06 -22.03
CA ASN A 156 7.39 8.25 -22.57
C ASN A 156 7.06 7.27 -23.73
N PRO A 157 5.80 6.80 -23.80
CA PRO A 157 4.71 7.04 -22.86
C PRO A 157 4.92 6.28 -21.55
N ARG A 158 4.80 6.99 -20.43
CA ARG A 158 4.99 6.44 -19.08
C ARG A 158 3.92 5.40 -18.77
N ARG A 159 4.36 4.22 -18.38
CA ARG A 159 3.52 3.18 -17.80
C ARG A 159 3.61 3.27 -16.28
N PHE A 160 2.59 2.80 -15.60
CA PHE A 160 2.59 2.71 -14.13
C PHE A 160 2.72 1.25 -13.71
N ARG A 161 3.57 0.95 -12.73
CA ARG A 161 3.80 -0.42 -12.29
C ARG A 161 3.64 -0.56 -10.78
N LEU A 162 3.22 -1.74 -10.36
CA LEU A 162 3.42 -2.27 -9.02
C LEU A 162 4.57 -3.28 -9.11
N GLY A 163 5.53 -3.21 -8.22
CA GLY A 163 6.56 -4.23 -8.02
C GLY A 163 6.50 -4.82 -6.61
N ALA A 164 6.62 -6.14 -6.54
CA ALA A 164 6.69 -6.91 -5.30
C ALA A 164 7.89 -7.85 -5.39
N MET A 165 9.05 -7.35 -4.99
CA MET A 165 10.32 -8.06 -5.01
C MET A 165 10.58 -8.63 -3.63
N GLY A 166 10.69 -9.96 -3.52
CA GLY A 166 11.12 -10.58 -2.27
C GLY A 166 12.61 -10.42 -2.01
N ASP A 167 13.15 -11.23 -1.12
CA ASP A 167 14.57 -11.28 -0.80
C ASP A 167 15.39 -11.60 -2.06
N ILE A 168 16.32 -10.72 -2.42
CA ILE A 168 17.13 -10.85 -3.63
C ILE A 168 17.98 -12.12 -3.64
N ALA A 169 18.44 -12.58 -2.47
CA ALA A 169 19.19 -13.83 -2.36
C ALA A 169 18.34 -15.07 -2.69
N VAL A 170 17.01 -14.92 -2.71
CA VAL A 170 16.07 -16.00 -3.08
C VAL A 170 15.65 -15.91 -4.53
N TRP A 171 15.24 -14.71 -5.00
CA TRP A 171 14.66 -14.60 -6.34
C TRP A 171 15.68 -14.30 -7.45
N ASP A 172 16.85 -13.75 -7.11
CA ASP A 172 17.93 -13.44 -8.05
C ASP A 172 19.33 -13.67 -7.46
N PRO A 173 19.61 -14.89 -6.95
CA PRO A 173 20.82 -15.20 -6.18
C PRO A 173 22.12 -15.04 -7.00
N ASN A 174 22.04 -15.12 -8.32
CA ASN A 174 23.19 -15.02 -9.22
C ASN A 174 23.29 -13.65 -9.90
N ASN A 175 22.32 -12.74 -9.66
CA ASN A 175 22.19 -11.46 -10.34
C ASN A 175 22.15 -11.61 -11.87
N ASP A 176 21.38 -12.60 -12.34
CA ASP A 176 21.21 -12.96 -13.76
C ASP A 176 19.73 -12.95 -14.20
N SER A 177 18.85 -12.37 -13.40
CA SER A 177 17.42 -12.25 -13.69
C SER A 177 17.15 -11.48 -14.98
N ASP A 178 16.19 -11.98 -15.74
CA ASP A 178 15.76 -11.39 -17.01
C ASP A 178 14.38 -10.70 -16.93
N GLU A 179 13.91 -10.20 -18.07
CA GLU A 179 12.60 -9.56 -18.19
C GLU A 179 11.45 -10.48 -17.76
N THR A 180 11.58 -11.79 -17.94
CA THR A 180 10.57 -12.79 -17.55
C THR A 180 10.44 -12.84 -16.04
N ASP A 181 11.55 -12.81 -15.31
CA ASP A 181 11.59 -12.83 -13.85
C ASP A 181 11.03 -11.55 -13.25
N TRP A 182 11.34 -10.41 -13.87
CA TRP A 182 10.78 -9.11 -13.53
C TRP A 182 9.24 -9.07 -13.74
N ASN A 183 8.78 -9.56 -14.88
CA ASN A 183 7.35 -9.56 -15.23
C ASN A 183 6.51 -10.44 -14.30
N LYS A 184 7.06 -11.52 -13.74
CA LYS A 184 6.39 -12.33 -12.71
C LYS A 184 6.11 -11.55 -11.43
N ARG A 185 6.93 -10.54 -11.12
CA ARG A 185 6.91 -9.75 -9.88
C ARG A 185 6.32 -8.36 -10.04
N THR A 186 5.80 -8.05 -11.23
CA THR A 186 5.24 -6.73 -11.53
C THR A 186 3.83 -6.80 -12.12
N VAL A 187 3.04 -5.77 -11.84
CA VAL A 187 1.81 -5.47 -12.58
C VAL A 187 2.06 -4.20 -13.37
N MET A 188 1.78 -4.19 -14.67
CA MET A 188 1.97 -3.03 -15.53
C MET A 188 0.64 -2.50 -16.04
N VAL A 189 0.43 -1.19 -15.89
CA VAL A 189 -0.75 -0.47 -16.39
C VAL A 189 -0.34 0.41 -17.56
N ASN A 190 -0.94 0.17 -18.72
CA ASN A 190 -0.70 0.90 -19.96
C ASN A 190 -2.01 1.02 -20.78
N PRO A 191 -2.51 2.23 -21.10
CA PRO A 191 -2.00 3.53 -20.66
C PRO A 191 -2.24 3.80 -19.17
N SER A 192 -1.40 4.62 -18.57
CA SER A 192 -1.59 5.06 -17.18
C SER A 192 -2.65 6.17 -17.12
N PRO A 193 -3.56 6.19 -16.11
CA PRO A 193 -4.69 7.13 -16.07
C PRO A 193 -4.35 8.50 -15.47
N PHE A 194 -3.09 8.76 -15.11
CA PHE A 194 -2.69 9.96 -14.38
C PHE A 194 -2.74 11.22 -15.24
N GLN A 195 -3.24 12.32 -14.66
CA GLN A 195 -3.37 13.62 -15.30
C GLN A 195 -3.09 14.75 -14.29
N SER A 196 -2.51 15.86 -14.74
CA SER A 196 -2.16 17.01 -13.90
C SER A 196 -3.35 17.68 -13.18
N LYS A 197 -4.57 17.54 -13.70
CA LYS A 197 -5.78 18.21 -13.17
C LYS A 197 -6.63 17.32 -12.28
N THR A 198 -6.38 16.02 -12.22
CA THR A 198 -7.20 15.06 -11.50
C THR A 198 -6.35 14.23 -10.54
N TRP A 199 -6.88 13.99 -9.36
CA TRP A 199 -6.31 13.07 -8.42
C TRP A 199 -6.60 11.63 -8.85
N THR A 200 -5.59 10.79 -8.81
CA THR A 200 -5.70 9.34 -9.04
C THR A 200 -5.45 8.61 -7.73
N HIS A 201 -6.42 7.82 -7.30
CA HIS A 201 -6.28 6.94 -6.15
C HIS A 201 -5.45 5.71 -6.52
N VAL A 202 -4.51 5.35 -5.68
CA VAL A 202 -3.68 4.14 -5.79
C VAL A 202 -3.90 3.31 -4.55
N ALA A 203 -4.17 2.00 -4.71
CA ALA A 203 -4.14 1.08 -3.60
C ALA A 203 -3.35 -0.19 -3.96
N ILE A 204 -2.44 -0.57 -3.07
CA ILE A 204 -1.68 -1.81 -3.11
C ILE A 204 -2.26 -2.72 -2.02
N VAL A 205 -2.86 -3.83 -2.40
CA VAL A 205 -3.41 -4.82 -1.46
C VAL A 205 -2.56 -6.06 -1.51
N PHE A 206 -2.00 -6.46 -0.39
CA PHE A 206 -1.15 -7.64 -0.31
C PHE A 206 -1.62 -8.61 0.78
N SER A 207 -1.43 -9.91 0.54
CA SER A 207 -1.86 -10.95 1.47
C SER A 207 -0.95 -12.17 1.42
N ASN A 208 -0.88 -12.88 2.56
CA ASN A 208 -0.15 -14.13 2.75
C ASN A 208 1.36 -14.03 2.51
N VAL A 209 1.94 -12.83 2.64
CA VAL A 209 3.39 -12.65 2.55
C VAL A 209 4.05 -13.36 3.73
N ASN A 210 5.14 -14.08 3.49
CA ASN A 210 5.87 -14.88 4.48
C ASN A 210 5.06 -16.06 5.08
N THR A 211 4.04 -16.54 4.40
CA THR A 211 3.30 -17.73 4.82
C THR A 211 3.58 -18.91 3.90
N GLU A 212 3.12 -20.10 4.28
CA GLU A 212 3.13 -21.29 3.40
C GLU A 212 2.17 -21.14 2.21
N THR A 213 1.16 -20.30 2.34
CA THR A 213 0.22 -19.96 1.25
C THR A 213 0.86 -18.92 0.34
N LYS A 214 0.71 -19.09 -0.97
CA LYS A 214 1.25 -18.16 -1.96
C LYS A 214 0.78 -16.72 -1.72
N SER A 215 1.73 -15.81 -1.72
CA SER A 215 1.45 -14.38 -1.60
C SER A 215 0.72 -13.83 -2.82
N THR A 216 -0.05 -12.76 -2.61
CA THR A 216 -0.64 -11.97 -3.70
C THR A 216 -0.42 -10.50 -3.45
N PHE A 217 -0.14 -9.75 -4.53
CA PHE A 217 -0.03 -8.30 -4.49
C PHE A 217 -0.89 -7.73 -5.62
N LYS A 218 -1.93 -7.00 -5.27
CA LYS A 218 -2.92 -6.46 -6.20
C LYS A 218 -2.78 -4.96 -6.31
N LEU A 219 -2.85 -4.45 -7.53
CA LEU A 219 -2.90 -3.02 -7.82
C LEU A 219 -4.32 -2.59 -8.14
N TYR A 220 -4.75 -1.50 -7.52
CA TYR A 220 -6.00 -0.81 -7.85
C TYR A 220 -5.71 0.65 -8.20
N LEU A 221 -6.37 1.17 -9.23
CA LEU A 221 -6.38 2.58 -9.58
C LEU A 221 -7.84 3.07 -9.64
N ASN A 222 -8.12 4.17 -8.95
CA ASN A 222 -9.47 4.75 -8.88
C ASN A 222 -10.55 3.72 -8.50
N GLY A 223 -10.25 2.87 -7.51
CA GLY A 223 -11.13 1.81 -7.03
C GLY A 223 -11.28 0.61 -7.96
N SER A 224 -10.63 0.59 -9.12
CA SER A 224 -10.70 -0.48 -10.11
C SER A 224 -9.46 -1.38 -10.05
N PHE A 225 -9.66 -2.68 -10.11
CA PHE A 225 -8.59 -3.67 -10.15
C PHE A 225 -7.81 -3.61 -11.47
N MET A 226 -6.47 -3.49 -11.37
CA MET A 226 -5.57 -3.39 -12.52
C MET A 226 -4.78 -4.66 -12.81
N GLY A 227 -4.51 -5.46 -11.80
CA GLY A 227 -3.74 -6.70 -11.95
C GLY A 227 -3.22 -7.22 -10.62
N VAL A 228 -2.56 -8.38 -10.68
CA VAL A 228 -2.05 -9.08 -9.51
C VAL A 228 -0.72 -9.76 -9.81
N VAL A 229 0.27 -9.55 -8.92
CA VAL A 229 1.42 -10.43 -8.79
C VAL A 229 0.97 -11.61 -7.95
N LYS A 230 1.11 -12.82 -8.50
CA LYS A 230 0.71 -14.09 -7.86
C LYS A 230 1.66 -15.20 -8.27
N ASP A 231 1.55 -16.33 -7.60
CA ASP A 231 2.37 -17.51 -7.87
C ASP A 231 3.87 -17.32 -7.61
N VAL A 232 4.21 -16.23 -6.93
CA VAL A 232 5.53 -15.91 -6.39
C VAL A 232 5.48 -16.10 -4.88
N ASN A 233 6.45 -16.79 -4.31
CA ASN A 233 6.50 -17.04 -2.87
C ASN A 233 7.86 -16.63 -2.29
N ASP A 234 8.42 -15.55 -2.82
CA ASP A 234 9.67 -15.00 -2.33
C ASP A 234 9.43 -14.35 -0.96
N PRO A 235 10.25 -14.65 0.05
CA PRO A 235 10.07 -14.08 1.37
C PRO A 235 10.43 -12.58 1.37
N PHE A 236 9.80 -11.81 2.25
CA PHE A 236 10.22 -10.48 2.61
C PHE A 236 10.96 -10.57 3.95
N THR A 237 12.28 -10.40 3.94
CA THR A 237 13.18 -10.69 5.07
C THR A 237 13.74 -9.43 5.71
N TRP A 238 12.87 -8.50 6.06
CA TRP A 238 13.29 -7.20 6.60
C TRP A 238 13.99 -7.29 7.96
N GLU A 239 15.06 -6.51 8.11
CA GLU A 239 15.45 -5.94 9.38
C GLU A 239 14.43 -4.84 9.74
N TYR A 240 13.29 -5.23 10.32
CA TYR A 240 12.09 -4.40 10.41
C TYR A 240 12.32 -3.01 11.00
N GLU A 241 13.24 -2.86 11.95
CA GLU A 241 13.59 -1.56 12.54
C GLU A 241 14.29 -0.62 11.54
N LYS A 242 14.91 -1.17 10.49
CA LYS A 242 15.53 -0.40 9.41
C LYS A 242 14.57 -0.10 8.26
N ALA A 243 13.43 -0.79 8.21
CA ALA A 243 12.47 -0.62 7.12
C ALA A 243 11.87 0.79 7.09
N LYS A 244 11.64 1.30 5.88
CA LYS A 244 11.18 2.66 5.61
C LYS A 244 10.05 2.67 4.61
N ILE A 245 9.17 3.64 4.75
CA ILE A 245 8.17 4.04 3.76
C ILE A 245 8.80 5.22 3.02
N MET A 246 9.55 4.92 1.96
CA MET A 246 10.23 5.93 1.14
C MET A 246 9.21 6.64 0.25
N LEU A 247 9.31 7.97 0.14
CA LEU A 247 8.41 8.79 -0.64
C LEU A 247 9.16 9.58 -1.71
N GLY A 248 8.64 9.55 -2.93
CA GLY A 248 9.06 10.45 -3.99
C GLY A 248 10.48 10.24 -4.49
N LEU A 249 10.94 8.99 -4.63
CA LEU A 249 12.24 8.69 -5.24
C LEU A 249 12.20 9.01 -6.75
N GLY A 250 12.84 10.11 -7.15
CA GLY A 250 12.77 10.61 -8.53
C GLY A 250 11.40 11.14 -8.97
N TYR A 251 10.36 11.01 -8.13
CA TYR A 251 9.01 11.42 -8.45
C TYR A 251 8.84 12.94 -8.36
N ILE A 252 8.07 13.49 -9.30
CA ILE A 252 7.64 14.90 -9.35
C ILE A 252 6.12 14.93 -9.40
N GLY A 253 5.49 15.64 -8.48
CA GLY A 253 4.04 15.71 -8.39
C GLY A 253 3.54 15.88 -6.96
N LEU A 254 2.24 15.80 -6.80
CA LEU A 254 1.56 15.88 -5.51
C LEU A 254 1.18 14.49 -5.03
N MET A 255 1.33 14.25 -3.72
CA MET A 255 0.82 13.06 -3.03
C MET A 255 -0.03 13.51 -1.84
N ASP A 256 -1.10 12.75 -1.56
CA ASP A 256 -2.02 13.05 -0.46
C ASP A 256 -2.64 11.79 0.13
N GLU A 257 -3.20 11.89 1.33
CA GLU A 257 -4.01 10.85 1.98
C GLU A 257 -3.31 9.48 2.06
N LEU A 258 -2.04 9.46 2.49
CA LEU A 258 -1.30 8.20 2.65
C LEU A 258 -1.80 7.43 3.87
N ALA A 259 -2.37 6.26 3.64
CA ALA A 259 -2.89 5.38 4.67
C ALA A 259 -2.35 3.95 4.54
N ILE A 260 -2.08 3.30 5.65
CA ILE A 260 -1.67 1.89 5.71
C ILE A 260 -2.57 1.13 6.66
N PHE A 261 -3.10 0.01 6.20
CA PHE A 261 -4.03 -0.85 6.92
C PHE A 261 -3.39 -2.21 7.21
N ASN A 262 -3.66 -2.78 8.37
CA ASN A 262 -3.28 -4.16 8.73
C ASN A 262 -4.24 -5.22 8.16
N LYS A 263 -5.00 -4.86 7.15
CA LYS A 263 -6.00 -5.71 6.50
C LYS A 263 -5.80 -5.67 4.99
N PRO A 264 -5.78 -6.82 4.29
CA PRO A 264 -5.92 -6.86 2.84
C PRO A 264 -7.36 -6.50 2.49
N LEU A 265 -7.59 -5.26 2.05
CA LEU A 265 -8.91 -4.76 1.71
C LEU A 265 -9.45 -5.50 0.48
N ASP A 266 -10.75 -5.83 0.50
CA ASP A 266 -11.42 -6.34 -0.68
C ASP A 266 -11.74 -5.23 -1.70
N SER A 267 -12.19 -5.62 -2.90
CA SER A 267 -12.47 -4.66 -3.97
C SER A 267 -13.55 -3.65 -3.61
N SER A 268 -14.53 -4.03 -2.79
CA SER A 268 -15.61 -3.14 -2.34
C SER A 268 -15.09 -2.12 -1.33
N GLU A 269 -14.21 -2.53 -0.43
CA GLU A 269 -13.55 -1.69 0.56
C GLU A 269 -12.58 -0.69 -0.10
N VAL A 270 -11.78 -1.13 -1.07
CA VAL A 270 -10.91 -0.25 -1.88
C VAL A 270 -11.75 0.78 -2.63
N ARG A 271 -12.87 0.35 -3.22
CA ARG A 271 -13.79 1.24 -3.91
C ARG A 271 -14.44 2.25 -2.95
N ALA A 272 -14.84 1.81 -1.77
CA ALA A 272 -15.41 2.69 -0.75
C ALA A 272 -14.41 3.80 -0.33
N ILE A 273 -13.11 3.49 -0.18
CA ILE A 273 -12.07 4.50 0.09
C ILE A 273 -11.93 5.48 -1.07
N PHE A 274 -11.89 4.99 -2.30
CA PHE A 274 -11.84 5.85 -3.50
C PHE A 274 -13.05 6.81 -3.57
N GLU A 275 -14.24 6.34 -3.21
CA GLU A 275 -15.48 7.13 -3.25
C GLU A 275 -15.57 8.16 -2.11
N LEU A 276 -14.72 8.05 -1.08
CA LEU A 276 -14.54 9.07 -0.05
C LEU A 276 -13.78 10.29 -0.63
N LYS A 277 -14.46 11.12 -1.40
CA LYS A 277 -13.88 12.27 -2.10
C LYS A 277 -13.16 13.30 -1.20
N LYS A 278 -13.19 13.12 0.11
CA LYS A 278 -12.52 13.93 1.13
C LYS A 278 -11.48 13.13 1.94
N GLY A 279 -11.05 11.98 1.43
CA GLY A 279 -10.13 11.09 2.13
C GLY A 279 -10.72 10.48 3.41
N ILE A 280 -9.89 9.77 4.16
CA ILE A 280 -10.30 9.05 5.37
C ILE A 280 -10.22 9.89 6.66
N LYS A 281 -9.79 11.14 6.58
CA LYS A 281 -9.63 12.04 7.74
C LYS A 281 -10.90 12.11 8.62
N ASN A 282 -12.07 12.14 7.99
CA ASN A 282 -13.34 12.23 8.70
C ASN A 282 -13.68 10.98 9.55
N TRP A 283 -12.96 9.88 9.39
CA TRP A 283 -13.15 8.70 10.25
C TRP A 283 -12.64 8.93 11.68
N PHE A 284 -11.78 9.94 11.87
CA PHE A 284 -11.07 10.23 13.11
C PHE A 284 -11.45 11.57 13.75
N GLN A 285 -12.44 12.26 13.19
CA GLN A 285 -13.01 13.52 13.69
C GLN A 285 -14.25 13.30 14.55
#